data_33c3ef52f007f9cf2ed8c71920556757
#
_entry.id   33c3ef52f007f9cf2ed8c71920556757
#
_cell.length_a   1.000
_cell.length_b   1.000
_cell.length_c   1.000
_cell.angle_alpha   90.00
_cell.angle_beta   90.00
_cell.angle_gamma   90.00
#
_symmetry.space_group_name_H-M   'P 1'
#
loop_
_entity.id
_entity.type
_entity.pdbx_description
1 polymer ?
#
loop_
_entity_poly.entity_id
_entity_poly.type
_entity_poly.pdbx_seq_one_letter_code
_entity_poly.pdbx_strand_id
1 'polypeptide(L)'
;MGDGWGEVDGLTALRSNAPEAAEVLGRALGAGTLDAAAAVPARTLGLRPLVPETPTHPLITAFAEQFAVDVTQIDELMRAELAEAAGNRMFPVVMAIYLGDWVPRVRHALDALFGRSDWPAPTPGDGDRWAVIDEFQQVVARLDALDPVTAELVRLRGARQHECRLCQSLRSRSALAAGADESTFAAVDDFADSDLSAAQKAALALTDALIWTPDGIPEATLAAVREHFTPAQAVELVLDVMRNAGNKIAVALAADAPNVTDGVEIYDIGPDGTLTYGLTAP
;
A
#
# COMPACT_ATOMS: atom_id res chain seq x y z
N MET A 1 -3.55 -27.48 -16.24
CA MET A 1 -3.04 -27.05 -14.92
C MET A 1 -4.16 -26.26 -14.29
N GLY A 2 -4.68 -26.65 -13.16
CA GLY A 2 -5.74 -25.90 -12.46
C GLY A 2 -5.10 -24.61 -11.97
N ASP A 3 -5.67 -23.49 -12.36
CA ASP A 3 -5.03 -22.18 -12.28
C ASP A 3 -5.00 -21.59 -10.84
N GLY A 4 -5.40 -22.36 -9.82
CA GLY A 4 -5.42 -21.94 -8.41
C GLY A 4 -6.38 -20.78 -8.08
N TRP A 5 -7.02 -20.22 -9.11
CA TRP A 5 -7.99 -19.16 -9.01
C TRP A 5 -9.38 -19.70 -8.67
N GLY A 6 -10.04 -19.15 -7.64
CA GLY A 6 -11.40 -19.53 -7.26
C GLY A 6 -11.54 -20.81 -6.43
N GLU A 7 -10.45 -21.50 -6.11
CA GLU A 7 -10.45 -22.67 -5.21
C GLU A 7 -10.34 -22.30 -3.73
N VAL A 8 -9.88 -21.08 -3.44
CA VAL A 8 -9.67 -20.55 -2.09
C VAL A 8 -10.22 -19.14 -1.96
N ASP A 9 -10.59 -18.73 -0.75
CA ASP A 9 -10.97 -17.36 -0.45
C ASP A 9 -9.75 -16.45 -0.26
N GLY A 10 -9.96 -15.11 -0.24
CA GLY A 10 -8.90 -14.12 -0.16
C GLY A 10 -8.00 -14.25 1.07
N LEU A 11 -8.55 -14.59 2.24
CA LEU A 11 -7.75 -14.80 3.45
C LEU A 11 -6.88 -16.05 3.36
N THR A 12 -7.41 -17.12 2.80
CA THR A 12 -6.67 -18.36 2.55
C THR A 12 -5.57 -18.13 1.52
N ALA A 13 -5.86 -17.38 0.43
CA ALA A 13 -4.86 -17.00 -0.56
C ALA A 13 -3.71 -16.19 0.08
N LEU A 14 -4.02 -15.19 0.92
CA LEU A 14 -3.02 -14.42 1.65
C LEU A 14 -2.13 -15.31 2.51
N ARG A 15 -2.73 -16.17 3.33
CA ARG A 15 -1.99 -17.07 4.24
C ARG A 15 -1.14 -18.11 3.54
N SER A 16 -1.57 -18.57 2.37
CA SER A 16 -0.86 -19.58 1.61
C SER A 16 0.31 -19.01 0.79
N ASN A 17 0.18 -17.78 0.29
CA ASN A 17 1.15 -17.19 -0.61
C ASN A 17 2.08 -16.17 0.08
N ALA A 18 1.66 -15.58 1.20
CA ALA A 18 2.45 -14.64 2.00
C ALA A 18 2.22 -14.84 3.51
N PRO A 19 2.56 -16.03 4.06
CA PRO A 19 2.21 -16.40 5.44
C PRO A 19 2.82 -15.46 6.48
N GLU A 20 4.07 -15.05 6.33
CA GLU A 20 4.75 -14.12 7.23
C GLU A 20 4.08 -12.74 7.20
N ALA A 21 3.76 -12.21 6.02
CA ALA A 21 3.04 -10.94 5.88
C ALA A 21 1.64 -10.99 6.51
N ALA A 22 0.92 -12.11 6.34
CA ALA A 22 -0.38 -12.33 6.97
C ALA A 22 -0.30 -12.31 8.50
N GLU A 23 0.73 -12.94 9.08
CA GLU A 23 0.98 -12.97 10.53
C GLU A 23 1.31 -11.58 11.06
N VAL A 24 2.27 -10.89 10.43
CA VAL A 24 2.70 -9.56 10.85
C VAL A 24 1.57 -8.55 10.73
N LEU A 25 0.79 -8.61 9.65
CA LEU A 25 -0.40 -7.75 9.49
C LEU A 25 -1.43 -8.01 10.61
N GLY A 26 -1.64 -9.25 10.99
CA GLY A 26 -2.48 -9.62 12.13
C GLY A 26 -1.98 -9.00 13.44
N ARG A 27 -0.66 -9.04 13.69
CA ARG A 27 -0.02 -8.40 14.85
C ARG A 27 -0.12 -6.87 14.81
N ALA A 28 0.05 -6.24 13.65
CA ALA A 28 -0.10 -4.79 13.50
C ALA A 28 -1.52 -4.32 13.86
N LEU A 29 -2.53 -5.09 13.47
CA LEU A 29 -3.92 -4.83 13.84
C LEU A 29 -4.18 -5.05 15.33
N GLY A 30 -3.50 -6.02 15.93
CA GLY A 30 -3.63 -6.37 17.34
C GLY A 30 -2.76 -5.54 18.30
N ALA A 31 -1.76 -4.80 17.83
CA ALA A 31 -0.86 -4.03 18.70
C ALA A 31 -1.60 -2.90 19.42
N GLY A 32 -2.06 -3.13 20.62
CA GLY A 32 -2.94 -2.26 21.41
C GLY A 32 -4.33 -2.09 20.78
N THR A 33 -5.13 -1.21 21.35
CA THR A 33 -6.44 -0.85 20.80
C THR A 33 -6.27 0.06 19.60
N LEU A 34 -6.93 -0.26 18.47
CA LEU A 34 -7.02 0.66 17.34
C LEU A 34 -7.86 1.88 17.72
N ASP A 35 -7.36 3.08 17.39
CA ASP A 35 -8.12 4.30 17.55
C ASP A 35 -9.40 4.25 16.70
N ALA A 36 -10.47 4.86 17.17
CA ALA A 36 -11.75 4.93 16.47
C ALA A 36 -11.63 5.59 15.08
N ALA A 37 -10.63 6.45 14.89
CA ALA A 37 -10.30 7.05 13.60
C ALA A 37 -10.02 6.00 12.51
N ALA A 38 -9.61 4.78 12.86
CA ALA A 38 -9.40 3.68 11.89
C ALA A 38 -10.68 3.22 11.17
N ALA A 39 -11.89 3.57 11.67
CA ALA A 39 -13.13 3.25 10.97
C ALA A 39 -13.44 4.25 9.83
N VAL A 40 -12.93 5.47 9.94
CA VAL A 40 -13.30 6.59 9.05
C VAL A 40 -12.90 6.35 7.59
N PRO A 41 -11.64 5.97 7.26
CA PRO A 41 -11.22 5.76 5.87
C PRO A 41 -12.08 4.72 5.14
N ALA A 42 -12.26 3.55 5.75
CA ALA A 42 -13.04 2.48 5.14
C ALA A 42 -14.50 2.91 4.87
N ARG A 43 -15.14 3.56 5.84
CA ARG A 43 -16.49 4.11 5.67
C ARG A 43 -16.55 5.12 4.50
N THR A 44 -15.58 6.05 4.46
CA THR A 44 -15.50 7.08 3.40
C THR A 44 -15.40 6.45 2.01
N LEU A 45 -14.73 5.31 1.91
CA LEU A 45 -14.50 4.57 0.66
C LEU A 45 -15.55 3.49 0.37
N GLY A 46 -16.63 3.39 1.15
CA GLY A 46 -17.63 2.34 0.95
C GLY A 46 -17.17 0.92 1.33
N LEU A 47 -16.04 0.79 2.05
CA LEU A 47 -15.46 -0.48 2.46
C LEU A 47 -15.89 -0.87 3.89
N ARG A 48 -15.72 -2.15 4.25
CA ARG A 48 -15.99 -2.65 5.60
C ARG A 48 -14.92 -2.18 6.59
N PRO A 49 -15.27 -1.37 7.63
CA PRO A 49 -14.30 -0.91 8.63
C PRO A 49 -13.67 -2.04 9.45
N LEU A 50 -12.46 -1.80 9.95
CA LEU A 50 -11.72 -2.72 10.82
C LEU A 50 -12.29 -2.77 12.25
N VAL A 51 -12.81 -1.65 12.71
CA VAL A 51 -13.36 -1.45 14.06
C VAL A 51 -14.77 -0.87 13.95
N PRO A 52 -15.62 -1.05 14.97
CA PRO A 52 -16.93 -0.41 15.00
C PRO A 52 -16.84 1.12 14.89
N GLU A 53 -17.78 1.70 14.20
CA GLU A 53 -17.87 3.16 14.10
C GLU A 53 -18.28 3.72 15.47
N THR A 54 -17.46 4.59 16.00
CA THR A 54 -17.71 5.36 17.20
C THR A 54 -17.34 6.82 16.98
N PRO A 55 -17.95 7.77 17.69
CA PRO A 55 -17.65 9.19 17.54
C PRO A 55 -16.16 9.48 17.73
N THR A 56 -15.58 10.20 16.76
CA THR A 56 -14.22 10.73 16.77
C THR A 56 -14.27 12.27 16.78
N HIS A 57 -13.16 12.90 17.16
CA HIS A 57 -13.05 14.35 17.08
C HIS A 57 -13.25 14.83 15.64
N PRO A 58 -14.08 15.86 15.37
CA PRO A 58 -14.39 16.29 13.98
C PRO A 58 -13.16 16.58 13.13
N LEU A 59 -12.12 17.21 13.68
CA LEU A 59 -10.87 17.51 12.95
C LEU A 59 -10.08 16.24 12.61
N ILE A 60 -10.07 15.24 13.50
CA ILE A 60 -9.47 13.93 13.21
C ILE A 60 -10.27 13.22 12.11
N THR A 61 -11.60 13.31 12.16
CA THR A 61 -12.47 12.75 11.12
C THR A 61 -12.19 13.38 9.76
N ALA A 62 -12.15 14.72 9.68
CA ALA A 62 -11.87 15.44 8.43
C ALA A 62 -10.50 15.05 7.85
N PHE A 63 -9.47 14.98 8.69
CA PHE A 63 -8.14 14.52 8.25
C PHE A 63 -8.18 13.07 7.74
N ALA A 64 -8.86 12.17 8.43
CA ALA A 64 -8.95 10.76 8.05
C ALA A 64 -9.73 10.54 6.73
N GLU A 65 -10.79 11.31 6.50
CA GLU A 65 -11.55 11.34 5.25
C GLU A 65 -10.67 11.83 4.10
N GLN A 66 -9.95 12.95 4.29
CA GLN A 66 -9.06 13.49 3.27
C GLN A 66 -7.87 12.56 3.00
N PHE A 67 -7.29 11.95 4.05
CA PHE A 67 -6.24 10.94 3.92
C PHE A 67 -6.69 9.75 3.07
N ALA A 68 -7.93 9.31 3.22
CA ALA A 68 -8.46 8.18 2.46
C ALA A 68 -8.67 8.51 0.98
N VAL A 69 -9.27 9.66 0.70
CA VAL A 69 -9.68 10.06 -0.66
C VAL A 69 -8.49 10.57 -1.47
N ASP A 70 -7.78 11.56 -0.95
CA ASP A 70 -6.65 12.17 -1.64
C ASP A 70 -5.70 12.85 -0.64
N VAL A 71 -4.59 12.18 -0.36
CA VAL A 71 -3.58 12.64 0.61
C VAL A 71 -2.87 13.93 0.15
N THR A 72 -2.86 14.22 -1.15
CA THR A 72 -2.19 15.40 -1.72
C THR A 72 -2.88 16.70 -1.33
N GLN A 73 -4.16 16.64 -0.96
CA GLN A 73 -4.96 17.78 -0.55
C GLN A 73 -4.89 18.09 0.96
N ILE A 74 -4.09 17.34 1.72
CA ILE A 74 -3.84 17.65 3.13
C ILE A 74 -2.88 18.83 3.21
N ASP A 75 -3.41 20.00 3.59
CA ASP A 75 -2.68 21.25 3.71
C ASP A 75 -2.09 21.48 5.12
N GLU A 76 -1.43 22.61 5.31
CA GLU A 76 -0.84 22.98 6.60
C GLU A 76 -1.90 23.18 7.69
N LEU A 77 -3.08 23.71 7.33
CA LEU A 77 -4.17 23.92 8.28
C LEU A 77 -4.69 22.60 8.80
N MET A 78 -4.98 21.65 7.92
CA MET A 78 -5.44 20.31 8.33
C MET A 78 -4.42 19.59 9.24
N ARG A 79 -3.12 19.76 8.95
CA ARG A 79 -2.05 19.21 9.82
C ARG A 79 -2.03 19.86 11.20
N ALA A 80 -2.17 21.18 11.27
CA ALA A 80 -2.23 21.92 12.53
C ALA A 80 -3.47 21.54 13.35
N GLU A 81 -4.62 21.43 12.72
CA GLU A 81 -5.88 21.00 13.34
C GLU A 81 -5.80 19.56 13.87
N LEU A 82 -5.18 18.64 13.11
CA LEU A 82 -4.90 17.29 13.60
C LEU A 82 -4.00 17.30 14.82
N ALA A 83 -2.92 18.11 14.79
CA ALA A 83 -1.98 18.21 15.91
C ALA A 83 -2.66 18.75 17.16
N GLU A 84 -3.55 19.76 17.03
CA GLU A 84 -4.35 20.30 18.12
C GLU A 84 -5.30 19.22 18.70
N ALA A 85 -6.05 18.53 17.84
CA ALA A 85 -7.07 17.57 18.24
C ALA A 85 -6.46 16.27 18.82
N ALA A 86 -5.36 15.78 18.28
CA ALA A 86 -4.72 14.52 18.69
C ALA A 86 -3.65 14.71 19.77
N GLY A 87 -3.00 15.90 19.85
CA GLY A 87 -1.92 16.19 20.79
C GLY A 87 -0.77 15.18 20.66
N ASN A 88 -0.32 14.63 21.78
CA ASN A 88 0.75 13.63 21.82
C ASN A 88 0.38 12.28 21.18
N ARG A 89 -0.88 12.07 20.80
CA ARG A 89 -1.36 10.88 20.09
C ARG A 89 -1.38 11.04 18.57
N MET A 90 -0.88 12.17 18.01
CA MET A 90 -0.95 12.43 16.58
C MET A 90 -0.39 11.26 15.74
N PHE A 91 0.82 10.79 16.05
CA PHE A 91 1.43 9.69 15.31
C PHE A 91 0.66 8.36 15.45
N PRO A 92 0.29 7.88 16.66
CA PRO A 92 -0.60 6.73 16.80
C PRO A 92 -1.93 6.83 16.06
N VAL A 93 -2.54 8.03 16.02
CA VAL A 93 -3.80 8.27 15.28
C VAL A 93 -3.57 8.13 13.76
N VAL A 94 -2.50 8.73 13.22
CA VAL A 94 -2.16 8.60 11.79
C VAL A 94 -1.87 7.13 11.41
N MET A 95 -1.21 6.38 12.28
CA MET A 95 -0.99 4.94 12.06
C MET A 95 -2.30 4.15 12.05
N ALA A 96 -3.23 4.48 12.93
CA ALA A 96 -4.55 3.85 12.94
C ALA A 96 -5.36 4.20 11.67
N ILE A 97 -5.29 5.46 11.21
CA ILE A 97 -5.89 5.91 9.96
C ILE A 97 -5.29 5.16 8.76
N TYR A 98 -3.95 5.01 8.68
CA TYR A 98 -3.29 4.26 7.61
C TYR A 98 -3.75 2.79 7.56
N LEU A 99 -3.80 2.10 8.70
CA LEU A 99 -4.30 0.72 8.74
C LEU A 99 -5.79 0.65 8.37
N GLY A 100 -6.58 1.63 8.84
CA GLY A 100 -8.00 1.74 8.54
C GLY A 100 -8.30 2.07 7.07
N ASP A 101 -7.36 2.68 6.38
CA ASP A 101 -7.42 2.95 4.93
C ASP A 101 -7.01 1.70 4.12
N TRP A 102 -5.83 1.13 4.40
CA TRP A 102 -5.25 0.15 3.50
C TRP A 102 -5.63 -1.30 3.77
N VAL A 103 -5.84 -1.71 5.00
CA VAL A 103 -6.25 -3.10 5.26
C VAL A 103 -7.62 -3.44 4.67
N PRO A 104 -8.64 -2.57 4.76
CA PRO A 104 -9.91 -2.80 4.06
C PRO A 104 -9.76 -2.89 2.53
N ARG A 105 -8.89 -2.09 1.89
CA ARG A 105 -8.61 -2.17 0.44
C ARG A 105 -7.97 -3.52 0.09
N VAL A 106 -6.97 -3.97 0.85
CA VAL A 106 -6.33 -5.28 0.66
C VAL A 106 -7.35 -6.42 0.80
N ARG A 107 -8.16 -6.40 1.85
CA ARG A 107 -9.22 -7.42 2.06
C ARG A 107 -10.20 -7.45 0.89
N HIS A 108 -10.68 -6.28 0.46
CA HIS A 108 -11.62 -6.19 -0.65
C HIS A 108 -11.01 -6.69 -1.97
N ALA A 109 -9.78 -6.31 -2.29
CA ALA A 109 -9.08 -6.75 -3.49
C ALA A 109 -8.84 -8.26 -3.51
N LEU A 110 -8.39 -8.82 -2.38
CA LEU A 110 -8.19 -10.27 -2.27
C LEU A 110 -9.52 -11.04 -2.35
N ASP A 111 -10.59 -10.53 -1.73
CA ASP A 111 -11.92 -11.11 -1.86
C ASP A 111 -12.44 -11.05 -3.32
N ALA A 112 -12.16 -9.96 -4.03
CA ALA A 112 -12.54 -9.80 -5.44
C ALA A 112 -11.72 -10.72 -6.37
N LEU A 113 -10.44 -10.93 -6.08
CA LEU A 113 -9.55 -11.78 -6.88
C LEU A 113 -9.81 -13.28 -6.65
N PHE A 114 -10.01 -13.70 -5.41
CA PHE A 114 -10.01 -15.12 -5.04
C PHE A 114 -11.39 -15.62 -4.61
N GLY A 115 -12.13 -14.84 -3.87
CA GLY A 115 -13.41 -15.18 -3.29
C GLY A 115 -13.57 -14.62 -1.89
N ARG A 116 -14.81 -14.39 -1.50
CA ARG A 116 -15.15 -13.72 -0.24
C ARG A 116 -14.68 -14.51 0.98
N SER A 117 -14.03 -13.80 1.91
CA SER A 117 -13.50 -14.35 3.16
C SER A 117 -14.27 -13.88 4.38
N ASP A 118 -14.23 -14.69 5.44
CA ASP A 118 -14.60 -14.24 6.78
C ASP A 118 -13.37 -13.68 7.51
N TRP A 119 -13.06 -12.43 7.23
CA TRP A 119 -11.91 -11.73 7.81
C TRP A 119 -12.11 -11.53 9.32
N PRO A 120 -11.17 -11.99 10.17
CA PRO A 120 -11.29 -11.82 11.61
C PRO A 120 -11.24 -10.34 11.99
N ALA A 121 -11.99 -9.98 13.02
CA ALA A 121 -11.85 -8.68 13.66
C ALA A 121 -10.48 -8.57 14.35
N PRO A 122 -9.86 -7.37 14.41
CA PRO A 122 -8.66 -7.15 15.20
C PRO A 122 -8.90 -7.52 16.67
N THR A 123 -7.98 -8.31 17.23
CA THR A 123 -8.02 -8.65 18.66
C THR A 123 -6.91 -7.87 19.35
N PRO A 124 -7.24 -6.94 20.28
CA PRO A 124 -6.24 -6.16 20.98
C PRO A 124 -5.25 -7.05 21.75
N GLY A 125 -3.98 -6.72 21.65
CA GLY A 125 -2.85 -7.35 22.31
C GLY A 125 -1.81 -6.30 22.71
N ASP A 126 -0.67 -6.75 23.18
CA ASP A 126 0.46 -5.89 23.53
C ASP A 126 1.35 -5.65 22.31
N GLY A 127 2.10 -4.54 22.32
CA GLY A 127 3.12 -4.25 21.30
C GLY A 127 3.16 -2.80 20.83
N ASP A 128 4.28 -2.46 20.22
CA ASP A 128 4.47 -1.19 19.51
C ASP A 128 3.99 -1.34 18.06
N ARG A 129 2.86 -0.71 17.74
CA ARG A 129 2.26 -0.78 16.42
C ARG A 129 3.21 -0.29 15.32
N TRP A 130 3.99 0.75 15.60
CA TRP A 130 4.94 1.26 14.61
C TRP A 130 6.01 0.22 14.27
N ALA A 131 6.60 -0.40 15.30
CA ALA A 131 7.60 -1.44 15.07
C ALA A 131 7.04 -2.62 14.26
N VAL A 132 5.78 -3.00 14.50
CA VAL A 132 5.13 -4.08 13.73
C VAL A 132 4.76 -3.65 12.31
N ILE A 133 4.39 -2.38 12.09
CA ILE A 133 4.19 -1.85 10.73
C ILE A 133 5.52 -1.80 9.98
N ASP A 134 6.61 -1.39 10.61
CA ASP A 134 7.95 -1.39 10.03
C ASP A 134 8.38 -2.82 9.65
N GLU A 135 8.16 -3.80 10.54
CA GLU A 135 8.36 -5.21 10.23
C GLU A 135 7.51 -5.68 9.03
N PHE A 136 6.23 -5.25 8.95
CA PHE A 136 5.39 -5.55 7.79
C PHE A 136 5.99 -5.00 6.48
N GLN A 137 6.51 -3.77 6.51
CA GLN A 137 7.18 -3.17 5.35
C GLN A 137 8.39 -4.02 4.90
N GLN A 138 9.20 -4.50 5.85
CA GLN A 138 10.37 -5.33 5.58
C GLN A 138 9.98 -6.72 5.07
N VAL A 139 8.93 -7.34 5.66
CA VAL A 139 8.44 -8.66 5.23
C VAL A 139 7.91 -8.61 3.80
N VAL A 140 7.09 -7.62 3.48
CA VAL A 140 6.55 -7.48 2.12
C VAL A 140 7.67 -7.15 1.12
N ALA A 141 8.67 -6.35 1.53
CA ALA A 141 9.82 -6.02 0.68
C ALA A 141 10.65 -7.25 0.26
N ARG A 142 10.56 -8.37 0.99
CA ARG A 142 11.26 -9.63 0.69
C ARG A 142 10.45 -10.60 -0.16
N LEU A 143 9.20 -10.29 -0.47
CA LEU A 143 8.44 -11.10 -1.43
C LEU A 143 9.12 -10.99 -2.80
N ASP A 144 9.14 -12.09 -3.55
CA ASP A 144 9.94 -12.24 -4.77
C ASP A 144 9.20 -13.00 -5.91
N ALA A 145 7.88 -13.11 -5.80
CA ALA A 145 7.07 -13.72 -6.85
C ALA A 145 6.91 -12.80 -8.07
N LEU A 146 6.90 -11.46 -7.86
CA LEU A 146 6.91 -10.47 -8.94
C LEU A 146 8.34 -10.26 -9.46
N ASP A 147 8.45 -9.97 -10.77
CA ASP A 147 9.74 -9.52 -11.31
C ASP A 147 10.08 -8.10 -10.82
N PRO A 148 11.38 -7.78 -10.68
CA PRO A 148 11.80 -6.51 -10.07
C PRO A 148 11.34 -5.27 -10.85
N VAL A 149 11.15 -5.37 -12.17
CA VAL A 149 10.67 -4.24 -12.98
C VAL A 149 9.21 -3.96 -12.68
N THR A 150 8.36 -4.99 -12.67
CA THR A 150 6.94 -4.84 -12.34
C THR A 150 6.75 -4.30 -10.92
N ALA A 151 7.48 -4.82 -9.92
CA ALA A 151 7.42 -4.33 -8.54
C ALA A 151 7.80 -2.83 -8.44
N GLU A 152 8.86 -2.39 -9.17
CA GLU A 152 9.27 -0.98 -9.20
C GLU A 152 8.26 -0.09 -9.92
N LEU A 153 7.65 -0.55 -11.02
CA LEU A 153 6.61 0.21 -11.72
C LEU A 153 5.38 0.43 -10.82
N VAL A 154 4.95 -0.59 -10.08
CA VAL A 154 3.86 -0.49 -9.09
C VAL A 154 4.20 0.53 -8.01
N ARG A 155 5.42 0.47 -7.47
CA ARG A 155 5.91 1.44 -6.47
C ARG A 155 5.90 2.87 -7.03
N LEU A 156 6.42 3.08 -8.24
CA LEU A 156 6.45 4.39 -8.88
C LEU A 156 5.06 4.90 -9.19
N ARG A 157 4.15 4.04 -9.66
CA ARG A 157 2.75 4.46 -9.89
C ARG A 157 2.12 4.98 -8.60
N GLY A 158 2.24 4.26 -7.49
CA GLY A 158 1.77 4.72 -6.19
C GLY A 158 2.44 6.04 -5.76
N ALA A 159 3.75 6.20 -6.01
CA ALA A 159 4.47 7.44 -5.72
C ALA A 159 3.94 8.62 -6.54
N ARG A 160 3.57 8.42 -7.81
CA ARG A 160 2.94 9.43 -8.67
C ARG A 160 1.55 9.80 -8.17
N GLN A 161 0.71 8.79 -7.89
CA GLN A 161 -0.67 8.99 -7.46
C GLN A 161 -0.78 9.70 -6.09
N HIS A 162 0.18 9.48 -5.19
CA HIS A 162 0.23 10.15 -3.89
C HIS A 162 1.13 11.39 -3.86
N GLU A 163 1.71 11.79 -5.00
CA GLU A 163 2.66 12.92 -5.14
C GLU A 163 3.83 12.87 -4.13
N CYS A 164 4.26 11.67 -3.71
CA CYS A 164 5.36 11.50 -2.78
C CYS A 164 6.69 11.88 -3.42
N ARG A 165 7.23 13.05 -3.09
CA ARG A 165 8.46 13.61 -3.67
C ARG A 165 9.68 12.73 -3.43
N LEU A 166 9.85 12.20 -2.21
CA LEU A 166 10.90 11.24 -1.88
C LEU A 166 10.77 9.99 -2.76
N CYS A 167 9.58 9.39 -2.81
CA CYS A 167 9.39 8.13 -3.51
C CYS A 167 9.56 8.29 -5.04
N GLN A 168 9.21 9.44 -5.60
CA GLN A 168 9.42 9.73 -7.02
C GLN A 168 10.90 9.90 -7.38
N SER A 169 11.74 10.33 -6.46
CA SER A 169 13.18 10.50 -6.66
C SER A 169 14.00 9.21 -6.53
N LEU A 170 13.37 8.09 -6.17
CA LEU A 170 14.04 6.81 -5.95
C LEU A 170 13.95 5.89 -7.17
N ARG A 171 15.01 5.08 -7.41
CA ARG A 171 15.04 4.00 -8.41
C ARG A 171 15.59 2.72 -7.81
N SER A 172 14.90 1.61 -8.06
CA SER A 172 15.33 0.29 -7.61
C SER A 172 16.55 -0.19 -8.37
N ARG A 173 17.62 -0.55 -7.65
CA ARG A 173 18.81 -1.15 -8.23
C ARG A 173 18.52 -2.48 -8.91
N SER A 174 17.66 -3.30 -8.32
CA SER A 174 17.27 -4.59 -8.88
C SER A 174 16.48 -4.43 -10.18
N ALA A 175 15.60 -3.44 -10.29
CA ALA A 175 14.88 -3.15 -11.53
C ALA A 175 15.82 -2.64 -12.64
N LEU A 176 16.78 -1.76 -12.30
CA LEU A 176 17.82 -1.32 -13.22
C LEU A 176 18.68 -2.49 -13.72
N ALA A 177 19.11 -3.38 -12.81
CA ALA A 177 19.87 -4.59 -13.15
C ALA A 177 19.06 -5.57 -14.03
N ALA A 178 17.73 -5.58 -13.90
CA ALA A 178 16.83 -6.35 -14.77
C ALA A 178 16.55 -5.68 -16.13
N GLY A 179 17.19 -4.53 -16.42
CA GLY A 179 17.14 -3.87 -17.73
C GLY A 179 16.13 -2.73 -17.84
N ALA A 180 15.46 -2.33 -16.76
CA ALA A 180 14.65 -1.13 -16.78
C ALA A 180 15.52 0.13 -16.88
N ASP A 181 14.98 1.18 -17.48
CA ASP A 181 15.61 2.49 -17.64
C ASP A 181 14.61 3.63 -17.36
N GLU A 182 15.05 4.87 -17.47
CA GLU A 182 14.17 6.02 -17.22
C GLU A 182 12.98 6.09 -18.21
N SER A 183 13.08 5.54 -19.40
CA SER A 183 11.95 5.46 -20.35
C SER A 183 10.89 4.47 -19.88
N THR A 184 11.33 3.33 -19.32
CA THR A 184 10.48 2.33 -18.68
C THR A 184 9.76 2.94 -17.47
N PHE A 185 10.49 3.68 -16.62
CA PHE A 185 9.93 4.31 -15.42
C PHE A 185 8.99 5.48 -15.74
N ALA A 186 9.28 6.25 -16.79
CA ALA A 186 8.38 7.31 -17.26
C ALA A 186 7.05 6.77 -17.79
N ALA A 187 7.05 5.55 -18.33
CA ALA A 187 5.85 4.93 -18.89
C ALA A 187 4.71 4.72 -17.86
N VAL A 188 4.99 4.81 -16.55
CA VAL A 188 3.94 4.72 -15.50
C VAL A 188 2.93 5.88 -15.56
N ASP A 189 3.30 7.02 -16.13
CA ASP A 189 2.44 8.21 -16.16
C ASP A 189 1.30 8.03 -17.20
N ASP A 190 1.58 7.39 -18.31
CA ASP A 190 0.60 7.06 -19.37
C ASP A 190 0.71 5.60 -19.80
N PHE A 191 0.62 4.69 -18.82
CA PHE A 191 0.91 3.28 -19.02
C PHE A 191 -0.02 2.60 -20.02
N ALA A 192 -1.27 3.06 -20.14
CA ALA A 192 -2.25 2.46 -21.04
C ALA A 192 -1.79 2.49 -22.50
N ASP A 193 -1.20 3.63 -22.94
CA ASP A 193 -0.73 3.86 -24.29
C ASP A 193 0.78 3.59 -24.47
N SER A 194 1.47 3.12 -23.44
CA SER A 194 2.91 2.82 -23.46
C SER A 194 3.24 1.45 -24.07
N ASP A 195 4.55 1.18 -24.25
CA ASP A 195 5.07 -0.13 -24.70
C ASP A 195 5.23 -1.15 -23.55
N LEU A 196 4.74 -0.86 -22.34
CA LEU A 196 4.74 -1.82 -21.24
C LEU A 196 3.96 -3.09 -21.59
N SER A 197 4.41 -4.24 -21.07
CA SER A 197 3.73 -5.52 -21.28
C SER A 197 2.29 -5.51 -20.75
N ALA A 198 1.45 -6.39 -21.26
CA ALA A 198 0.07 -6.55 -20.77
C ALA A 198 0.02 -6.87 -19.27
N ALA A 199 0.96 -7.66 -18.75
CA ALA A 199 1.10 -7.93 -17.34
C ALA A 199 1.40 -6.66 -16.52
N GLN A 200 2.37 -5.85 -16.95
CA GLN A 200 2.70 -4.58 -16.30
C GLN A 200 1.53 -3.60 -16.32
N LYS A 201 0.83 -3.49 -17.45
CA LYS A 201 -0.39 -2.66 -17.55
C LYS A 201 -1.50 -3.15 -16.60
N ALA A 202 -1.69 -4.46 -16.48
CA ALA A 202 -2.66 -5.04 -15.53
C ALA A 202 -2.28 -4.74 -14.07
N ALA A 203 -0.98 -4.81 -13.72
CA ALA A 203 -0.49 -4.44 -12.39
C ALA A 203 -0.74 -2.96 -12.06
N LEU A 204 -0.46 -2.06 -13.00
CA LEU A 204 -0.68 -0.62 -12.83
C LEU A 204 -2.17 -0.26 -12.77
N ALA A 205 -3.01 -0.92 -13.57
CA ALA A 205 -4.46 -0.76 -13.51
C ALA A 205 -5.04 -1.22 -12.15
N LEU A 206 -4.52 -2.32 -11.58
CA LEU A 206 -4.91 -2.74 -10.23
C LEU A 206 -4.41 -1.74 -9.18
N THR A 207 -3.20 -1.19 -9.32
CA THR A 207 -2.67 -0.15 -8.44
C THR A 207 -3.59 1.07 -8.41
N ASP A 208 -4.00 1.56 -9.59
CA ASP A 208 -4.94 2.69 -9.69
C ASP A 208 -6.31 2.36 -9.06
N ALA A 209 -6.85 1.18 -9.35
CA ALA A 209 -8.13 0.77 -8.79
C ALA A 209 -8.09 0.68 -7.26
N LEU A 210 -7.00 0.14 -6.68
CA LEU A 210 -6.79 0.09 -5.23
C LEU A 210 -6.70 1.49 -4.61
N ILE A 211 -6.14 2.46 -5.31
CA ILE A 211 -5.98 3.84 -4.82
C ILE A 211 -7.29 4.62 -4.97
N TRP A 212 -7.96 4.57 -6.12
CA TRP A 212 -9.02 5.51 -6.46
C TRP A 212 -10.44 4.95 -6.39
N THR A 213 -10.62 3.65 -6.66
CA THR A 213 -11.94 2.99 -6.71
C THR A 213 -11.93 1.65 -5.99
N PRO A 214 -11.46 1.59 -4.72
CA PRO A 214 -11.23 0.32 -4.05
C PRO A 214 -12.50 -0.49 -3.76
N ASP A 215 -13.67 0.16 -3.70
CA ASP A 215 -14.99 -0.47 -3.51
C ASP A 215 -15.60 -1.01 -4.82
N GLY A 216 -15.03 -0.59 -5.95
CA GLY A 216 -15.53 -0.92 -7.29
C GLY A 216 -14.40 -1.25 -8.27
N ILE A 217 -13.49 -2.17 -7.91
CA ILE A 217 -12.41 -2.61 -8.81
C ILE A 217 -13.03 -3.15 -10.11
N PRO A 218 -12.69 -2.60 -11.29
CA PRO A 218 -13.29 -3.03 -12.54
C PRO A 218 -13.02 -4.52 -12.82
N GLU A 219 -14.06 -5.27 -13.25
CA GLU A 219 -13.91 -6.70 -13.54
C GLU A 219 -12.87 -6.94 -14.64
N ALA A 220 -12.72 -6.04 -15.61
CA ALA A 220 -11.68 -6.12 -16.63
C ALA A 220 -10.27 -6.09 -16.02
N THR A 221 -10.06 -5.30 -14.96
CA THR A 221 -8.78 -5.24 -14.23
C THR A 221 -8.53 -6.56 -13.49
N LEU A 222 -9.54 -7.08 -12.78
CA LEU A 222 -9.44 -8.36 -12.08
C LEU A 222 -9.18 -9.52 -13.05
N ALA A 223 -9.86 -9.54 -14.20
CA ALA A 223 -9.65 -10.55 -15.24
C ALA A 223 -8.23 -10.49 -15.81
N ALA A 224 -7.71 -9.29 -16.10
CA ALA A 224 -6.35 -9.11 -16.58
C ALA A 224 -5.29 -9.55 -15.56
N VAL A 225 -5.51 -9.29 -14.27
CA VAL A 225 -4.63 -9.80 -13.20
C VAL A 225 -4.65 -11.32 -13.17
N ARG A 226 -5.82 -11.96 -13.22
CA ARG A 226 -5.92 -13.42 -13.24
C ARG A 226 -5.31 -14.04 -14.50
N GLU A 227 -5.33 -13.34 -15.63
CA GLU A 227 -4.76 -13.81 -16.89
C GLU A 227 -3.22 -13.78 -16.88
N HIS A 228 -2.63 -12.76 -16.27
CA HIS A 228 -1.20 -12.49 -16.40
C HIS A 228 -0.37 -12.84 -15.18
N PHE A 229 -0.98 -13.10 -14.02
CA PHE A 229 -0.28 -13.39 -12.77
C PHE A 229 -0.70 -14.73 -12.17
N THR A 230 0.20 -15.36 -11.46
CA THR A 230 -0.12 -16.47 -10.56
C THR A 230 -0.78 -15.94 -9.27
N PRO A 231 -1.47 -16.80 -8.49
CA PRO A 231 -2.00 -16.42 -7.17
C PRO A 231 -0.96 -15.78 -6.25
N ALA A 232 0.28 -16.30 -6.22
CA ALA A 232 1.36 -15.74 -5.41
C ALA A 232 1.73 -14.32 -5.86
N GLN A 233 1.89 -14.11 -7.16
CA GLN A 233 2.18 -12.78 -7.72
C GLN A 233 1.05 -11.78 -7.47
N ALA A 234 -0.20 -12.20 -7.56
CA ALA A 234 -1.33 -11.31 -7.30
C ALA A 234 -1.45 -10.92 -5.82
N VAL A 235 -1.17 -11.86 -4.90
CA VAL A 235 -1.09 -11.54 -3.46
C VAL A 235 0.03 -10.55 -3.18
N GLU A 236 1.23 -10.78 -3.73
CA GLU A 236 2.36 -9.87 -3.59
C GLU A 236 2.04 -8.49 -4.16
N LEU A 237 1.45 -8.42 -5.37
CA LEU A 237 1.04 -7.17 -6.00
C LEU A 237 0.12 -6.34 -5.09
N VAL A 238 -0.90 -6.95 -4.50
CA VAL A 238 -1.83 -6.27 -3.57
C VAL A 238 -1.09 -5.79 -2.31
N LEU A 239 -0.19 -6.61 -1.76
CA LEU A 239 0.60 -6.25 -0.59
C LEU A 239 1.63 -5.15 -0.89
N ASP A 240 2.26 -5.17 -2.06
CA ASP A 240 3.19 -4.13 -2.50
C ASP A 240 2.51 -2.77 -2.65
N VAL A 241 1.29 -2.73 -3.19
CA VAL A 241 0.52 -1.47 -3.25
C VAL A 241 0.28 -0.94 -1.83
N MET A 242 -0.14 -1.78 -0.87
CA MET A 242 -0.30 -1.37 0.53
C MET A 242 1.02 -0.91 1.16
N ARG A 243 2.10 -1.68 0.97
CA ARG A 243 3.44 -1.33 1.47
C ARG A 243 3.87 0.04 0.96
N ASN A 244 3.79 0.24 -0.34
CA ASN A 244 4.19 1.49 -0.98
C ASN A 244 3.32 2.68 -0.57
N ALA A 245 2.04 2.44 -0.27
CA ALA A 245 1.13 3.46 0.25
C ALA A 245 1.45 3.92 1.69
N GLY A 246 2.41 3.31 2.37
CA GLY A 246 3.03 3.87 3.57
C GLY A 246 3.58 5.29 3.33
N ASN A 247 3.90 5.65 2.07
CA ASN A 247 4.28 6.99 1.67
C ASN A 247 3.21 8.06 1.96
N LYS A 248 1.91 7.69 2.00
CA LYS A 248 0.82 8.61 2.37
C LYS A 248 1.06 9.24 3.75
N ILE A 249 1.68 8.49 4.68
CA ILE A 249 2.00 9.01 6.01
C ILE A 249 2.99 10.16 5.89
N ALA A 250 4.05 9.98 5.10
CA ALA A 250 5.07 11.02 4.89
C ALA A 250 4.48 12.25 4.17
N VAL A 251 3.67 12.04 3.12
CA VAL A 251 2.99 13.12 2.40
C VAL A 251 2.02 13.87 3.32
N ALA A 252 1.15 13.15 4.04
CA ALA A 252 0.19 13.75 4.96
C ALA A 252 0.85 14.61 6.04
N LEU A 253 2.03 14.21 6.51
CA LEU A 253 2.79 14.92 7.55
C LEU A 253 3.85 15.88 6.99
N ALA A 254 3.89 16.10 5.67
CA ALA A 254 4.89 16.94 4.97
C ALA A 254 6.36 16.50 5.26
N ALA A 255 6.58 15.19 5.42
CA ALA A 255 7.87 14.56 5.73
C ALA A 255 8.47 13.80 4.54
N ASP A 256 8.01 14.07 3.31
CA ASP A 256 8.38 13.38 2.07
C ASP A 256 9.45 14.14 1.24
N ALA A 257 10.29 14.94 1.89
CA ALA A 257 11.38 15.63 1.21
C ALA A 257 12.35 14.62 0.57
N PRO A 258 12.76 14.82 -0.70
CA PRO A 258 13.77 13.98 -1.34
C PRO A 258 15.13 14.09 -0.62
N ASN A 259 15.91 12.99 -0.64
CA ASN A 259 17.27 13.00 -0.10
C ASN A 259 18.25 13.74 -1.03
N VAL A 260 17.91 13.88 -2.32
CA VAL A 260 18.73 14.53 -3.35
C VAL A 260 18.07 15.81 -3.83
N THR A 261 18.87 16.81 -4.20
CA THR A 261 18.38 18.09 -4.72
C THR A 261 18.05 18.02 -6.21
N ASP A 262 18.78 17.18 -6.94
CA ASP A 262 18.63 16.99 -8.39
C ASP A 262 18.75 15.51 -8.75
N GLY A 263 18.00 15.07 -9.78
CA GLY A 263 18.06 13.73 -10.32
C GLY A 263 17.35 12.68 -9.45
N VAL A 264 17.89 11.46 -9.49
CA VAL A 264 17.34 10.30 -8.78
C VAL A 264 18.39 9.66 -7.89
N GLU A 265 17.95 9.05 -6.81
CA GLU A 265 18.77 8.27 -5.90
C GLU A 265 18.48 6.78 -6.08
N ILE A 266 19.51 5.97 -6.11
CA ILE A 266 19.37 4.52 -6.26
C ILE A 266 19.30 3.88 -4.88
N TYR A 267 18.31 3.03 -4.70
CA TYR A 267 18.13 2.23 -3.50
C TYR A 267 18.16 0.73 -3.81
N ASP A 268 18.44 -0.05 -2.80
CA ASP A 268 18.33 -1.51 -2.84
C ASP A 268 17.63 -2.03 -1.58
N ILE A 269 17.06 -3.23 -1.69
CA ILE A 269 16.41 -3.94 -0.58
C ILE A 269 17.35 -5.03 -0.11
N GLY A 270 17.75 -4.94 1.17
CA GLY A 270 18.59 -5.96 1.79
C GLY A 270 17.84 -7.29 2.02
N PRO A 271 18.59 -8.37 2.32
CA PRO A 271 17.99 -9.68 2.56
C PRO A 271 17.08 -9.73 3.80
N ASP A 272 17.15 -8.74 4.66
CA ASP A 272 16.28 -8.52 5.81
C ASP A 272 15.08 -7.60 5.50
N GLY A 273 14.97 -7.08 4.26
CA GLY A 273 13.93 -6.16 3.82
C GLY A 273 14.22 -4.69 4.11
N THR A 274 15.38 -4.38 4.70
CA THR A 274 15.77 -2.98 4.96
C THR A 274 16.18 -2.27 3.67
N LEU A 275 15.93 -0.98 3.61
CA LEU A 275 16.28 -0.13 2.46
C LEU A 275 17.67 0.48 2.66
N THR A 276 18.50 0.40 1.63
CA THR A 276 19.79 1.10 1.55
C THR A 276 19.74 2.11 0.42
N TYR A 277 20.13 3.34 0.68
CA TYR A 277 20.07 4.48 -0.24
C TYR A 277 21.46 4.94 -0.68
N GLY A 278 21.53 5.83 -1.68
CA GLY A 278 22.76 6.46 -2.14
C GLY A 278 23.69 5.50 -2.90
N LEU A 279 23.15 4.49 -3.53
CA LEU A 279 23.90 3.49 -4.28
C LEU A 279 24.24 3.99 -5.69
N THR A 280 25.25 3.37 -6.33
CA THR A 280 25.52 3.57 -7.76
C THR A 280 24.68 2.63 -8.62
N ALA A 281 24.36 3.05 -9.84
CA ALA A 281 23.73 2.18 -10.83
C ALA A 281 24.56 0.90 -11.06
N PRO A 282 23.91 -0.23 -11.36
CA PRO A 282 24.57 -1.50 -11.62
C PRO A 282 25.45 -1.45 -12.86
#